data_a96e64dab3fa6b14e24dd2bb79a786ae
#
_entry.id   a96e64dab3fa6b14e24dd2bb79a786ae
#
_cell.length_a   1.000
_cell.length_b   1.000
_cell.length_c   1.000
_cell.angle_alpha   90.00
_cell.angle_beta   90.00
_cell.angle_gamma   90.00
#
_symmetry.space_group_name_H-M   'P 1'
#
loop_
_entity.id
_entity.type
_entity.pdbx_description
1 polymer ?
#
loop_
_entity_poly.entity_id
_entity_poly.type
_entity_poly.pdbx_seq_one_letter_code
_entity_poly.pdbx_strand_id
1 'polypeptide(L)'
;MSEPTSEEVAKPLEAAEMPAAEAAEKPAEPAVADGLVKHYFESGRVCCEATYANGVKEGPGKMFYTTGALYANESYTNDVLNGPTTTYYETGVMQAELTYVDGLLDGAVKEYFPSGRVAATYAYKAGRKHGPAAVYNEAGIVEKRLTYQHDEIASEEAGP
;
A
#
# COMPACT_ATOMS: atom_id res chain seq x y z
N MET A 1 -4.35 -17.95 -37.10
CA MET A 1 -3.25 -17.32 -36.32
C MET A 1 -3.83 -16.08 -35.71
N SER A 2 -4.26 -16.17 -34.47
CA SER A 2 -4.88 -15.05 -33.74
C SER A 2 -3.81 -14.43 -32.89
N GLU A 3 -3.56 -13.16 -33.11
CA GLU A 3 -2.64 -12.34 -32.31
C GLU A 3 -3.22 -12.20 -30.89
N PRO A 4 -2.38 -12.29 -29.82
CA PRO A 4 -2.83 -11.97 -28.48
C PRO A 4 -2.96 -10.44 -28.38
N THR A 5 -4.16 -9.96 -28.14
CA THR A 5 -4.46 -8.58 -27.78
C THR A 5 -3.74 -8.25 -26.46
N SER A 6 -2.75 -7.38 -26.56
CA SER A 6 -2.06 -6.76 -25.44
C SER A 6 -2.97 -5.71 -24.81
N GLU A 7 -3.81 -6.14 -23.89
CA GLU A 7 -4.60 -5.26 -23.02
C GLU A 7 -4.60 -5.77 -21.59
N GLU A 8 -3.39 -5.91 -21.05
CA GLU A 8 -3.21 -5.98 -19.61
C GLU A 8 -2.33 -4.79 -19.19
N VAL A 9 -2.88 -3.59 -19.40
CA VAL A 9 -2.39 -2.38 -18.76
C VAL A 9 -2.50 -2.62 -17.25
N ALA A 10 -1.37 -2.57 -16.54
CA ALA A 10 -1.33 -2.66 -15.11
C ALA A 10 -2.42 -1.77 -14.52
N LYS A 11 -3.47 -2.40 -13.96
CA LYS A 11 -4.58 -1.70 -13.33
C LYS A 11 -3.96 -0.89 -12.20
N PRO A 12 -4.15 0.45 -12.14
CA PRO A 12 -3.65 1.24 -11.02
C PRO A 12 -4.15 0.60 -9.74
N LEU A 13 -3.31 0.54 -8.73
CA LEU A 13 -3.70 0.10 -7.40
C LEU A 13 -4.81 1.05 -6.92
N GLU A 14 -6.05 0.68 -7.18
CA GLU A 14 -7.21 1.29 -6.57
C GLU A 14 -7.03 1.02 -5.08
N ALA A 15 -6.90 2.09 -4.28
CA ALA A 15 -6.57 2.13 -2.85
C ALA A 15 -6.62 0.73 -2.23
N ALA A 16 -5.45 0.09 -2.14
CA ALA A 16 -5.27 -1.35 -1.98
C ALA A 16 -6.46 -1.97 -1.26
N GLU A 17 -7.29 -2.74 -1.99
CA GLU A 17 -8.18 -3.67 -1.33
C GLU A 17 -7.27 -4.57 -0.51
N MET A 18 -7.12 -4.19 0.76
CA MET A 18 -6.54 -5.06 1.75
C MET A 18 -7.28 -6.39 1.59
N PRO A 19 -6.56 -7.53 1.49
CA PRO A 19 -7.25 -8.80 1.61
C PRO A 19 -8.08 -8.66 2.88
N ALA A 20 -9.40 -8.67 2.74
CA ALA A 20 -10.32 -8.46 3.84
C ALA A 20 -9.90 -9.41 4.96
N ALA A 21 -9.22 -8.87 5.97
CA ALA A 21 -9.27 -9.46 7.28
C ALA A 21 -10.75 -9.38 7.60
N GLU A 22 -11.46 -10.49 7.36
CA GLU A 22 -12.86 -10.67 7.70
C GLU A 22 -13.01 -10.11 9.11
N ALA A 23 -13.78 -9.02 9.22
CA ALA A 23 -13.94 -8.28 10.44
C ALA A 23 -14.59 -9.21 11.46
N ALA A 24 -13.77 -9.96 12.20
CA ALA A 24 -14.17 -10.59 13.42
C ALA A 24 -14.63 -9.47 14.34
N GLU A 25 -15.90 -9.52 14.75
CA GLU A 25 -16.50 -8.62 15.73
C GLU A 25 -15.49 -8.45 16.88
N LYS A 26 -15.11 -7.20 17.12
CA LYS A 26 -14.16 -6.81 18.15
C LYS A 26 -14.74 -7.18 19.53
N PRO A 27 -14.29 -8.25 20.21
CA PRO A 27 -14.63 -8.44 21.61
C PRO A 27 -14.02 -7.27 22.39
N ALA A 28 -14.67 -6.84 23.46
CA ALA A 28 -14.15 -5.81 24.36
C ALA A 28 -12.76 -6.25 24.84
N GLU A 29 -11.72 -5.66 24.24
CA GLU A 29 -10.35 -6.06 24.45
C GLU A 29 -9.93 -5.75 25.90
N PRO A 30 -9.32 -6.73 26.62
CA PRO A 30 -8.58 -6.40 27.83
C PRO A 30 -7.51 -5.34 27.44
N ALA A 31 -7.25 -4.39 28.34
CA ALA A 31 -6.28 -3.33 28.13
C ALA A 31 -5.02 -3.90 27.46
N VAL A 32 -4.75 -3.49 26.22
CA VAL A 32 -3.60 -3.99 25.47
C VAL A 32 -2.35 -3.55 26.21
N ALA A 33 -1.51 -4.52 26.59
CA ALA A 33 -0.27 -4.22 27.28
C ALA A 33 0.67 -3.43 26.35
N ASP A 34 1.41 -2.48 26.93
CA ASP A 34 2.42 -1.74 26.19
C ASP A 34 3.49 -2.71 25.62
N GLY A 35 3.96 -2.41 24.43
CA GLY A 35 4.97 -3.19 23.74
C GLY A 35 4.47 -3.82 22.45
N LEU A 36 5.18 -4.83 21.96
CA LEU A 36 4.84 -5.53 20.73
C LEU A 36 3.70 -6.51 20.95
N VAL A 37 2.57 -6.28 20.28
CA VAL A 37 1.40 -7.16 20.30
C VAL A 37 1.26 -7.85 18.95
N LYS A 38 0.94 -9.14 18.98
CA LYS A 38 0.72 -9.97 17.79
C LYS A 38 -0.71 -10.49 17.75
N HIS A 39 -1.29 -10.42 16.56
CA HIS A 39 -2.55 -11.07 16.25
C HIS A 39 -2.31 -12.23 15.29
N TYR A 40 -3.25 -13.16 15.22
CA TYR A 40 -3.04 -14.42 14.50
C TYR A 40 -4.25 -14.72 13.61
N PHE A 41 -4.00 -15.30 12.45
CA PHE A 41 -5.01 -15.94 11.64
C PHE A 41 -5.57 -17.17 12.37
N GLU A 42 -6.73 -17.67 11.95
CA GLU A 42 -7.30 -18.95 12.45
C GLU A 42 -6.33 -20.13 12.31
N SER A 43 -5.44 -20.08 11.32
CA SER A 43 -4.38 -21.07 11.13
C SER A 43 -3.29 -21.05 12.20
N GLY A 44 -3.30 -20.08 13.13
CA GLY A 44 -2.29 -19.87 14.16
C GLY A 44 -1.04 -19.13 13.67
N ARG A 45 -0.98 -18.70 12.41
CA ARG A 45 0.09 -17.85 11.91
C ARG A 45 -0.15 -16.39 12.26
N VAL A 46 0.92 -15.61 12.51
CA VAL A 46 0.81 -14.17 12.75
C VAL A 46 0.19 -13.50 11.53
N CYS A 47 -0.88 -12.74 11.72
CA CYS A 47 -1.50 -11.91 10.68
C CYS A 47 -0.98 -10.48 10.72
N CYS A 48 -0.75 -9.95 11.93
CA CYS A 48 -0.17 -8.63 12.11
C CYS A 48 0.53 -8.52 13.47
N GLU A 49 1.47 -7.59 13.54
CA GLU A 49 2.10 -7.18 14.79
C GLU A 49 2.23 -5.66 14.79
N ALA A 50 2.04 -5.04 15.94
CA ALA A 50 2.19 -3.60 16.12
C ALA A 50 2.69 -3.28 17.51
N THR A 51 3.40 -2.18 17.65
CA THR A 51 3.80 -1.64 18.94
C THR A 51 2.65 -0.83 19.52
N TYR A 52 2.37 -1.04 20.81
CA TYR A 52 1.35 -0.32 21.55
C TYR A 52 1.99 0.48 22.70
N ALA A 53 1.46 1.66 22.95
CA ALA A 53 1.76 2.50 24.10
C ALA A 53 0.45 3.09 24.62
N ASN A 54 0.20 2.97 25.94
CA ASN A 54 -1.03 3.43 26.58
C ASN A 54 -2.31 2.88 25.91
N GLY A 55 -2.28 1.66 25.40
CA GLY A 55 -3.41 0.98 24.80
C GLY A 55 -3.72 1.36 23.36
N VAL A 56 -2.91 2.21 22.71
CA VAL A 56 -3.03 2.60 21.29
C VAL A 56 -1.81 2.17 20.48
N LYS A 57 -1.97 1.95 19.17
CA LYS A 57 -0.84 1.67 18.29
C LYS A 57 0.05 2.90 18.19
N GLU A 58 1.33 2.71 18.50
CA GLU A 58 2.33 3.77 18.47
C GLU A 58 3.65 3.21 17.93
N GLY A 59 4.14 3.73 16.82
CA GLY A 59 5.37 3.27 16.19
C GLY A 59 5.15 2.21 15.11
N PRO A 60 6.11 1.29 14.90
CA PRO A 60 6.09 0.36 13.77
C PRO A 60 5.06 -0.76 13.93
N GLY A 61 4.45 -1.14 12.80
CA GLY A 61 3.62 -2.32 12.65
C GLY A 61 3.99 -3.12 11.41
N LYS A 62 3.60 -4.39 11.38
CA LYS A 62 3.76 -5.28 10.23
C LYS A 62 2.49 -6.06 9.99
N MET A 63 2.20 -6.30 8.73
CA MET A 63 1.14 -7.20 8.29
C MET A 63 1.72 -8.35 7.47
N PHE A 64 1.08 -9.50 7.52
CA PHE A 64 1.56 -10.70 6.84
C PHE A 64 0.45 -11.33 6.01
N TYR A 65 0.83 -11.96 4.92
CA TYR A 65 -0.03 -12.86 4.15
C TYR A 65 -0.36 -14.12 4.95
N THR A 66 -1.41 -14.83 4.58
CA THR A 66 -1.77 -16.13 5.18
C THR A 66 -0.68 -17.19 5.04
N THR A 67 0.22 -17.06 4.08
CA THR A 67 1.42 -17.88 3.91
C THR A 67 2.50 -17.58 4.94
N GLY A 68 2.42 -16.40 5.61
CA GLY A 68 3.43 -15.89 6.54
C GLY A 68 4.46 -14.97 5.88
N ALA A 69 4.39 -14.73 4.57
CA ALA A 69 5.20 -13.72 3.91
C ALA A 69 4.81 -12.31 4.39
N LEU A 70 5.77 -11.39 4.47
CA LEU A 70 5.51 -10.00 4.84
C LEU A 70 4.66 -9.33 3.76
N TYR A 71 3.53 -8.74 4.17
CA TYR A 71 2.67 -7.93 3.30
C TYR A 71 3.00 -6.45 3.39
N ALA A 72 3.12 -5.90 4.62
CA ALA A 72 3.37 -4.48 4.80
C ALA A 72 4.21 -4.18 6.04
N ASN A 73 5.03 -3.13 5.93
CA ASN A 73 5.58 -2.38 7.07
C ASN A 73 4.84 -1.06 7.14
N GLU A 74 4.38 -0.71 8.32
CA GLU A 74 3.53 0.45 8.58
C GLU A 74 4.08 1.26 9.75
N SER A 75 3.66 2.53 9.85
CA SER A 75 3.96 3.39 10.99
C SER A 75 2.68 3.97 11.53
N TYR A 76 2.52 3.96 12.85
CA TYR A 76 1.32 4.41 13.55
C TYR A 76 1.64 5.52 14.55
N THR A 77 0.70 6.45 14.69
CA THR A 77 0.63 7.41 15.79
C THR A 77 -0.82 7.45 16.28
N ASN A 78 -1.06 7.14 17.56
CA ASN A 78 -2.40 7.09 18.17
C ASN A 78 -3.42 6.29 17.34
N ASP A 79 -3.13 5.02 17.00
CA ASP A 79 -3.93 4.10 16.18
C ASP A 79 -4.06 4.50 14.69
N VAL A 80 -3.55 5.65 14.28
CA VAL A 80 -3.68 6.19 12.92
C VAL A 80 -2.39 5.94 12.15
N LEU A 81 -2.49 5.50 10.89
CA LEU A 81 -1.34 5.42 9.99
C LEU A 81 -0.70 6.80 9.84
N ASN A 82 0.56 6.91 10.19
CA ASN A 82 1.31 8.17 10.12
C ASN A 82 2.79 7.87 9.86
N GLY A 83 3.29 8.25 8.71
CA GLY A 83 4.64 7.98 8.27
C GLY A 83 4.75 7.06 7.06
N PRO A 84 5.95 6.53 6.78
CA PRO A 84 6.20 5.69 5.63
C PRO A 84 5.52 4.32 5.79
N THR A 85 4.98 3.83 4.69
CA THR A 85 4.44 2.48 4.53
C THR A 85 5.07 1.84 3.30
N THR A 86 5.48 0.59 3.42
CA THR A 86 5.98 -0.21 2.31
C THR A 86 5.17 -1.49 2.22
N THR A 87 4.63 -1.79 1.04
CA THR A 87 3.95 -3.06 0.79
C THR A 87 4.79 -3.97 -0.09
N TYR A 88 4.54 -5.27 0.02
CA TYR A 88 5.29 -6.31 -0.69
C TYR A 88 4.33 -7.28 -1.35
N TYR A 89 4.71 -7.79 -2.50
CA TYR A 89 4.11 -8.98 -3.07
C TYR A 89 4.43 -10.20 -2.20
N GLU A 90 3.64 -11.24 -2.31
CA GLU A 90 3.86 -12.50 -1.56
C GLU A 90 5.22 -13.13 -1.85
N THR A 91 5.81 -12.83 -3.00
CA THR A 91 7.18 -13.22 -3.40
C THR A 91 8.26 -12.48 -2.61
N GLY A 92 7.91 -11.46 -1.81
CA GLY A 92 8.82 -10.60 -1.08
C GLY A 92 9.37 -9.41 -1.88
N VAL A 93 9.02 -9.31 -3.15
CA VAL A 93 9.36 -8.13 -3.97
C VAL A 93 8.51 -6.94 -3.49
N MET A 94 9.11 -5.75 -3.40
CA MET A 94 8.40 -4.52 -3.04
C MET A 94 7.29 -4.25 -4.05
N GLN A 95 6.08 -3.94 -3.56
CA GLN A 95 4.91 -3.63 -4.35
C GLN A 95 4.65 -2.13 -4.41
N ALA A 96 4.74 -1.45 -3.27
CA ALA A 96 4.57 0.00 -3.23
C ALA A 96 5.31 0.65 -2.05
N GLU A 97 5.70 1.91 -2.25
CA GLU A 97 6.16 2.86 -1.23
C GLU A 97 5.15 3.99 -1.14
N LEU A 98 4.68 4.25 0.08
CA LEU A 98 3.62 5.22 0.37
C LEU A 98 4.00 6.04 1.60
N THR A 99 3.40 7.22 1.73
CA THR A 99 3.50 8.00 2.96
C THR A 99 2.11 8.42 3.40
N TYR A 100 1.82 8.21 4.67
CA TYR A 100 0.58 8.63 5.30
C TYR A 100 0.82 9.80 6.24
N VAL A 101 -0.12 10.72 6.28
CA VAL A 101 -0.23 11.80 7.27
C VAL A 101 -1.66 11.77 7.81
N ASP A 102 -1.79 11.54 9.12
CA ASP A 102 -3.10 11.46 9.80
C ASP A 102 -4.10 10.50 9.10
N GLY A 103 -3.62 9.33 8.66
CA GLY A 103 -4.41 8.30 8.00
C GLY A 103 -4.67 8.52 6.52
N LEU A 104 -4.21 9.62 5.94
CA LEU A 104 -4.41 9.95 4.54
C LEU A 104 -3.08 9.86 3.76
N LEU A 105 -3.12 9.35 2.53
CA LEU A 105 -1.98 9.40 1.64
C LEU A 105 -1.58 10.87 1.38
N ASP A 106 -0.33 11.21 1.69
CA ASP A 106 0.21 12.56 1.43
C ASP A 106 1.69 12.43 1.04
N GLY A 107 2.02 12.82 -0.18
CA GLY A 107 3.37 12.72 -0.72
C GLY A 107 3.47 11.86 -1.97
N ALA A 108 4.70 11.42 -2.27
CA ALA A 108 4.97 10.57 -3.41
C ALA A 108 4.59 9.11 -3.12
N VAL A 109 3.95 8.47 -4.08
CA VAL A 109 3.69 7.04 -4.12
C VAL A 109 4.45 6.44 -5.29
N LYS A 110 5.13 5.33 -5.06
CA LYS A 110 5.74 4.51 -6.11
C LYS A 110 5.14 3.12 -6.06
N GLU A 111 4.76 2.63 -7.22
CA GLU A 111 4.30 1.26 -7.41
C GLU A 111 5.32 0.48 -8.25
N TYR A 112 5.45 -0.79 -7.98
CA TYR A 112 6.43 -1.66 -8.63
C TYR A 112 5.76 -2.86 -9.25
N PHE A 113 6.26 -3.30 -10.37
CA PHE A 113 5.93 -4.60 -10.96
C PHE A 113 6.46 -5.74 -10.09
N PRO A 114 5.93 -6.98 -10.24
CA PRO A 114 6.51 -8.17 -9.61
C PRO A 114 7.98 -8.43 -9.98
N SER A 115 8.46 -7.86 -11.08
CA SER A 115 9.87 -7.85 -11.47
C SER A 115 10.75 -6.92 -10.62
N GLY A 116 10.14 -6.07 -9.77
CA GLY A 116 10.82 -5.05 -8.95
C GLY A 116 11.10 -3.74 -9.69
N ARG A 117 10.68 -3.61 -10.95
CA ARG A 117 10.80 -2.35 -11.70
C ARG A 117 9.66 -1.41 -11.35
N VAL A 118 9.88 -0.12 -11.42
CA VAL A 118 8.83 0.89 -11.19
C VAL A 118 7.75 0.74 -12.26
N ALA A 119 6.50 0.59 -11.81
CA ALA A 119 5.31 0.51 -12.65
C ALA A 119 4.61 1.86 -12.77
N ALA A 120 4.53 2.61 -11.67
CA ALA A 120 3.92 3.93 -11.66
C ALA A 120 4.47 4.81 -10.54
N THR A 121 4.35 6.11 -10.74
CA THR A 121 4.57 7.11 -9.69
C THR A 121 3.40 8.07 -9.67
N TYR A 122 2.98 8.47 -8.46
CA TYR A 122 1.89 9.41 -8.24
C TYR A 122 2.28 10.41 -7.16
N ALA A 123 1.68 11.58 -7.20
CA ALA A 123 1.67 12.50 -6.09
C ALA A 123 0.28 12.53 -5.45
N TYR A 124 0.24 12.47 -4.13
CA TYR A 124 -0.98 12.53 -3.34
C TYR A 124 -0.96 13.73 -2.41
N LYS A 125 -2.11 14.30 -2.16
CA LYS A 125 -2.35 15.37 -1.18
C LYS A 125 -3.65 15.10 -0.46
N ALA A 126 -3.58 14.95 0.87
CA ALA A 126 -4.74 14.69 1.72
C ALA A 126 -5.64 13.56 1.19
N GLY A 127 -5.06 12.41 0.83
CA GLY A 127 -5.74 11.22 0.34
C GLY A 127 -6.16 11.22 -1.13
N ARG A 128 -5.89 12.31 -1.88
CA ARG A 128 -6.29 12.43 -3.29
C ARG A 128 -5.08 12.56 -4.20
N LYS A 129 -5.15 11.97 -5.39
CA LYS A 129 -4.15 12.19 -6.43
C LYS A 129 -4.13 13.68 -6.79
N HIS A 130 -2.96 14.30 -6.63
CA HIS A 130 -2.77 15.72 -6.90
C HIS A 130 -1.33 16.00 -7.29
N GLY A 131 -1.10 16.45 -8.53
CA GLY A 131 0.23 16.68 -9.08
C GLY A 131 0.65 15.67 -10.14
N PRO A 132 1.94 15.56 -10.43
CA PRO A 132 2.44 14.74 -11.53
C PRO A 132 2.35 13.24 -11.21
N ALA A 133 2.11 12.46 -12.27
CA ALA A 133 2.15 11.01 -12.27
C ALA A 133 2.82 10.50 -13.56
N ALA A 134 3.42 9.33 -13.48
CA ALA A 134 3.96 8.64 -14.64
C ALA A 134 3.68 7.15 -14.55
N VAL A 135 3.34 6.55 -15.68
CA VAL A 135 3.15 5.10 -15.83
C VAL A 135 4.24 4.56 -16.73
N TYR A 136 4.80 3.44 -16.35
CA TYR A 136 5.93 2.79 -17.03
C TYR A 136 5.55 1.39 -17.47
N ASN A 137 6.16 0.91 -18.55
CA ASN A 137 6.10 -0.50 -18.90
C ASN A 137 7.22 -1.31 -18.22
N GLU A 138 7.17 -2.63 -18.37
CA GLU A 138 8.18 -3.55 -17.82
C GLU A 138 9.61 -3.29 -18.33
N ALA A 139 9.79 -2.59 -19.46
CA ALA A 139 11.10 -2.16 -19.94
C ALA A 139 11.62 -0.90 -19.23
N GLY A 140 10.78 -0.25 -18.39
CA GLY A 140 11.09 1.00 -17.70
C GLY A 140 10.89 2.25 -18.58
N ILE A 141 10.20 2.10 -19.70
CA ILE A 141 9.87 3.21 -20.62
C ILE A 141 8.59 3.85 -20.12
N VAL A 142 8.55 5.18 -20.10
CA VAL A 142 7.34 5.94 -19.75
C VAL A 142 6.30 5.75 -20.86
N GLU A 143 5.14 5.21 -20.51
CA GLU A 143 4.00 5.08 -21.41
C GLU A 143 3.08 6.30 -21.37
N LYS A 144 2.91 6.86 -20.16
CA LYS A 144 2.03 8.00 -19.93
C LYS A 144 2.63 8.94 -18.87
N ARG A 145 2.46 10.24 -19.12
CA ARG A 145 2.60 11.29 -18.12
C ARG A 145 1.25 11.92 -17.87
N LEU A 146 0.89 12.05 -16.60
CA LEU A 146 -0.40 12.55 -16.17
C LEU A 146 -0.20 13.66 -15.16
N THR A 147 -1.12 14.58 -15.10
CA THR A 147 -1.24 15.53 -13.99
C THR A 147 -2.63 15.40 -13.42
N TYR A 148 -2.72 15.18 -12.12
CA TYR A 148 -3.97 15.06 -11.39
C TYR A 148 -4.30 16.34 -10.63
N GLN A 149 -5.58 16.69 -10.57
CA GLN A 149 -6.15 17.66 -9.66
C GLN A 149 -7.35 17.02 -8.94
N HIS A 150 -7.19 16.68 -7.65
CA HIS A 150 -8.23 16.09 -6.82
C HIS A 150 -8.85 14.82 -7.43
N ASP A 151 -8.00 13.86 -7.85
CA ASP A 151 -8.31 12.60 -8.51
C ASP A 151 -8.73 12.70 -10.00
N GLU A 152 -8.96 13.91 -10.51
CA GLU A 152 -9.28 14.13 -11.92
C GLU A 152 -8.01 14.34 -12.75
N ILE A 153 -7.98 13.76 -13.95
CA ILE A 153 -6.86 13.97 -14.89
C ILE A 153 -7.01 15.35 -15.51
N ALA A 154 -6.10 16.25 -15.15
CA ALA A 154 -6.02 17.61 -15.71
C ALA A 154 -5.25 17.65 -17.04
N SER A 155 -4.24 16.77 -17.20
CA SER A 155 -3.53 16.60 -18.47
C SER A 155 -2.98 15.18 -18.60
N GLU A 156 -2.91 14.70 -19.86
CA GLU A 156 -2.32 13.42 -20.22
C GLU A 156 -1.44 13.61 -21.46
N GLU A 157 -0.22 13.06 -21.39
CA GLU A 157 0.73 13.03 -22.49
C GLU A 157 1.20 11.58 -22.67
N ALA A 158 1.21 11.09 -23.91
CA ALA A 158 1.83 9.81 -24.22
C ALA A 158 3.34 9.88 -23.96
N GLY A 159 3.91 8.76 -23.55
CA GLY A 159 5.36 8.60 -23.49
C GLY A 159 6.00 8.73 -24.89
N PRO A 160 7.31 8.92 -24.96
CA PRO A 160 8.05 9.01 -26.23
C PRO A 160 8.07 7.69 -26.99
#